data_b854d741a4f745121d8345140e8d950e
#
_entry.id   b854d741a4f745121d8345140e8d950e
#
_cell.length_a   1.000
_cell.length_b   1.000
_cell.length_c   1.000
_cell.angle_alpha   90.00
_cell.angle_beta   90.00
_cell.angle_gamma   90.00
#
_symmetry.space_group_name_H-M   'P 1'
#
loop_
_entity.id
_entity.type
_entity.pdbx_description
1 polymer ?
#
loop_
_entity_poly.entity_id
_entity_poly.type
_entity_poly.pdbx_seq_one_letter_code
_entity_poly.pdbx_strand_id
1 'polypeptide(L)'
;MVGVGEKGKESVLARVSVVNQFGECLYDTFVRSREEVVDFRTQWSGVTPDKLVDASDFMDVQKNVSDLISGRILVGHAIQNDLKVLFLDHPAKDIRDTSRYKPYRQMFKGRTPSLKNLTSRLLSVKIQTGEHNSITDAQAAMRLYTLSRQTWEKDLMNRRRRRRPDKKKKKINDK
;
A
#
# COMPACT_ATOMS: atom_id res chain seq x y z
N MET A 1 11.74 -0.75 3.15
CA MET A 1 12.63 -0.79 1.95
C MET A 1 13.98 -0.20 2.34
N VAL A 2 15.06 -0.79 1.83
CA VAL A 2 16.46 -0.35 1.99
C VAL A 2 17.06 -0.01 0.63
N GLY A 3 18.21 0.65 0.61
CA GLY A 3 18.90 1.05 -0.60
C GLY A 3 20.04 0.11 -0.98
N VAL A 4 20.07 -0.32 -2.22
CA VAL A 4 21.15 -1.11 -2.84
C VAL A 4 21.71 -0.41 -4.06
N GLY A 5 22.76 -1.00 -4.68
CA GLY A 5 23.40 -0.46 -5.86
C GLY A 5 24.18 0.83 -5.61
N GLU A 6 24.45 1.58 -6.66
CA GLU A 6 25.26 2.79 -6.59
C GLU A 6 24.68 3.83 -5.63
N LYS A 7 25.37 4.09 -4.52
CA LYS A 7 24.96 5.06 -3.47
C LYS A 7 23.57 4.77 -2.88
N GLY A 8 23.12 3.50 -2.88
CA GLY A 8 21.83 3.12 -2.30
C GLY A 8 20.59 3.70 -3.02
N LYS A 9 20.70 4.04 -4.29
CA LYS A 9 19.62 4.66 -5.06
C LYS A 9 18.47 3.71 -5.35
N GLU A 10 18.77 2.44 -5.55
CA GLU A 10 17.77 1.41 -5.82
C GLU A 10 17.11 0.94 -4.52
N SER A 11 15.81 0.79 -4.55
CA SER A 11 15.04 0.35 -3.39
C SER A 11 14.66 -1.11 -3.51
N VAL A 12 15.01 -1.90 -2.48
CA VAL A 12 14.61 -3.31 -2.38
C VAL A 12 13.80 -3.55 -1.12
N LEU A 13 13.04 -4.64 -1.12
CA LEU A 13 12.25 -5.07 0.02
C LEU A 13 13.19 -5.52 1.15
N ALA A 14 12.93 -5.07 2.38
CA ALA A 14 13.67 -5.49 3.57
C ALA A 14 12.76 -5.88 4.73
N ARG A 15 11.49 -5.44 4.72
CA ARG A 15 10.45 -5.89 5.62
C ARG A 15 9.09 -5.70 4.94
N VAL A 16 8.18 -6.63 5.16
CA VAL A 16 6.78 -6.53 4.74
C VAL A 16 5.86 -6.89 5.90
N SER A 17 4.80 -6.10 6.05
CA SER A 17 3.75 -6.35 7.03
C SER A 17 2.39 -6.28 6.36
N VAL A 18 1.54 -7.26 6.65
CA VAL A 18 0.15 -7.34 6.17
C VAL A 18 -0.78 -7.42 7.36
N VAL A 19 -1.79 -6.57 7.38
CA VAL A 19 -2.83 -6.58 8.41
C VAL A 19 -4.19 -6.87 7.80
N ASN A 20 -5.11 -7.42 8.61
CA ASN A 20 -6.49 -7.58 8.19
C ASN A 20 -7.31 -6.27 8.37
N GLN A 21 -8.59 -6.34 8.05
CA GLN A 21 -9.50 -5.18 8.17
C GLN A 21 -9.68 -4.67 9.62
N PHE A 22 -9.34 -5.47 10.61
CA PHE A 22 -9.42 -5.11 12.03
C PHE A 22 -8.10 -4.55 12.57
N GLY A 23 -7.03 -4.60 11.77
CA GLY A 23 -5.68 -4.17 12.14
C GLY A 23 -4.84 -5.25 12.80
N GLU A 24 -5.30 -6.51 12.82
CA GLU A 24 -4.52 -7.64 13.31
C GLU A 24 -3.44 -7.99 12.29
N CYS A 25 -2.22 -8.22 12.78
CA CYS A 25 -1.09 -8.59 11.94
C CYS A 25 -1.24 -10.04 11.46
N LEU A 26 -1.41 -10.22 10.15
CA LEU A 26 -1.48 -11.54 9.52
C LEU A 26 -0.11 -12.05 9.10
N TYR A 27 0.79 -11.14 8.74
CA TYR A 27 2.13 -11.47 8.28
C TYR A 27 3.06 -10.30 8.55
N ASP A 28 4.23 -10.57 9.11
CA ASP A 28 5.30 -9.61 9.31
C ASP A 28 6.63 -10.33 9.30
N THR A 29 7.52 -9.95 8.39
CA THR A 29 8.84 -10.57 8.30
C THR A 29 9.88 -9.64 7.69
N PHE A 30 11.13 -9.82 8.11
CA PHE A 30 12.27 -9.24 7.44
C PHE A 30 12.65 -10.09 6.22
N VAL A 31 13.15 -9.44 5.18
CA VAL A 31 13.43 -10.06 3.90
C VAL A 31 14.91 -9.89 3.57
N ARG A 32 15.57 -10.99 3.26
CA ARG A 32 16.98 -11.00 2.87
C ARG A 32 17.14 -10.32 1.51
N SER A 33 17.98 -9.30 1.48
CA SER A 33 18.35 -8.67 0.21
C SER A 33 19.28 -9.62 -0.58
N ARG A 34 19.08 -9.67 -1.90
CA ARG A 34 19.96 -10.39 -2.82
C ARG A 34 21.24 -9.61 -3.14
N GLU A 35 21.20 -8.32 -2.94
CA GLU A 35 22.31 -7.40 -3.15
C GLU A 35 22.77 -6.83 -1.82
N GLU A 36 24.02 -6.38 -1.79
CA GLU A 36 24.56 -5.71 -0.62
C GLU A 36 23.78 -4.45 -0.30
N VAL A 37 23.33 -4.33 0.95
CA VAL A 37 22.61 -3.15 1.42
C VAL A 37 23.60 -2.03 1.70
N VAL A 38 23.56 -0.98 0.91
CA VAL A 38 24.42 0.22 1.01
C VAL A 38 23.81 1.26 1.96
N ASP A 39 22.48 1.39 1.96
CA ASP A 39 21.75 2.33 2.80
C ASP A 39 20.54 1.65 3.47
N PHE A 40 20.62 1.40 4.75
CA PHE A 40 19.55 0.78 5.53
C PHE A 40 18.34 1.70 5.70
N ARG A 41 18.54 3.02 5.54
CA ARG A 41 17.47 4.03 5.74
C ARG A 41 16.77 3.84 7.08
N THR A 42 17.49 3.44 8.12
CA THR A 42 16.97 2.97 9.41
C THR A 42 15.97 3.94 10.02
N GLN A 43 16.24 5.25 9.92
CA GLN A 43 15.32 6.28 10.41
C GLN A 43 13.90 6.18 9.81
N TRP A 44 13.78 5.67 8.57
CA TRP A 44 12.49 5.52 7.89
C TRP A 44 12.06 4.06 7.77
N SER A 45 12.98 3.14 7.66
CA SER A 45 12.67 1.73 7.45
C SER A 45 12.51 0.94 8.76
N GLY A 46 13.17 1.39 9.83
CA GLY A 46 13.31 0.63 11.07
C GLY A 46 14.14 -0.65 10.90
N VAL A 47 14.86 -0.80 9.77
CA VAL A 47 15.67 -1.97 9.48
C VAL A 47 17.11 -1.68 9.86
N THR A 48 17.75 -2.63 10.57
CA THR A 48 19.13 -2.62 10.96
C THR A 48 19.82 -3.89 10.45
N PRO A 49 21.16 -3.92 10.32
CA PRO A 49 21.88 -5.09 9.81
C PRO A 49 21.55 -6.40 10.54
N ASP A 50 21.48 -6.34 11.87
CA ASP A 50 21.18 -7.48 12.73
C ASP A 50 19.81 -8.13 12.40
N LYS A 51 18.80 -7.32 12.05
CA LYS A 51 17.46 -7.81 11.67
C LYS A 51 17.43 -8.56 10.33
N LEU A 52 18.46 -8.41 9.51
CA LEU A 52 18.56 -9.09 8.22
C LEU A 52 19.40 -10.38 8.27
N VAL A 53 20.04 -10.70 9.38
CA VAL A 53 20.87 -11.92 9.52
C VAL A 53 20.02 -13.18 9.28
N ASP A 54 18.89 -13.30 10.00
CA ASP A 54 17.98 -14.44 9.91
C ASP A 54 16.73 -14.13 9.08
N ALA A 55 16.85 -13.16 8.16
CA ALA A 55 15.73 -12.73 7.34
C ALA A 55 15.31 -13.80 6.32
N SER A 56 13.99 -13.84 6.05
CA SER A 56 13.37 -14.82 5.15
C SER A 56 13.83 -14.63 3.69
N ASP A 57 13.81 -15.71 2.91
CA ASP A 57 14.06 -15.64 1.47
C ASP A 57 12.99 -14.82 0.76
N PHE A 58 13.42 -14.06 -0.23
CA PHE A 58 12.53 -13.19 -0.99
C PHE A 58 11.40 -13.95 -1.70
N MET A 59 11.69 -15.12 -2.29
CA MET A 59 10.70 -15.88 -3.05
C MET A 59 9.59 -16.43 -2.16
N ASP A 60 9.95 -16.90 -0.96
CA ASP A 60 8.97 -17.40 0.02
C ASP A 60 8.08 -16.25 0.49
N VAL A 61 8.66 -15.09 0.78
CA VAL A 61 7.93 -13.90 1.20
C VAL A 61 7.00 -13.41 0.08
N GLN A 62 7.49 -13.32 -1.15
CA GLN A 62 6.69 -12.91 -2.30
C GLN A 62 5.47 -13.83 -2.48
N LYS A 63 5.69 -15.15 -2.42
CA LYS A 63 4.62 -16.15 -2.52
C LYS A 63 3.59 -15.98 -1.41
N ASN A 64 4.03 -15.89 -0.16
CA ASN A 64 3.14 -15.73 0.99
C ASN A 64 2.30 -14.44 0.89
N VAL A 65 2.91 -13.33 0.49
CA VAL A 65 2.20 -12.07 0.29
C VAL A 65 1.21 -12.18 -0.87
N SER A 66 1.62 -12.79 -2.00
CA SER A 66 0.75 -13.02 -3.16
C SER A 66 -0.49 -13.81 -2.77
N ASP A 67 -0.33 -14.90 -2.03
CA ASP A 67 -1.43 -15.73 -1.57
C ASP A 67 -2.37 -14.97 -0.61
N LEU A 68 -1.80 -14.15 0.28
CA LEU A 68 -2.57 -13.32 1.21
C LEU A 68 -3.41 -12.25 0.52
N ILE A 69 -2.91 -11.63 -0.55
CA ILE A 69 -3.63 -10.54 -1.23
C ILE A 69 -4.53 -11.04 -2.37
N SER A 70 -4.36 -12.27 -2.82
CA SER A 70 -5.10 -12.83 -3.96
C SER A 70 -6.61 -12.77 -3.74
N GLY A 71 -7.33 -12.22 -4.73
CA GLY A 71 -8.79 -12.09 -4.72
C GLY A 71 -9.36 -11.14 -3.67
N ARG A 72 -8.54 -10.35 -2.98
CA ARG A 72 -8.94 -9.44 -1.91
C ARG A 72 -8.76 -7.99 -2.30
N ILE A 73 -9.45 -7.10 -1.58
CA ILE A 73 -9.19 -5.65 -1.67
C ILE A 73 -7.89 -5.37 -0.93
N LEU A 74 -6.92 -4.82 -1.66
CA LEU A 74 -5.62 -4.40 -1.12
C LEU A 74 -5.69 -2.92 -0.74
N VAL A 75 -5.44 -2.64 0.53
CA VAL A 75 -5.42 -1.27 1.08
C VAL A 75 -3.99 -0.89 1.43
N GLY A 76 -3.58 0.33 1.07
CA GLY A 76 -2.26 0.84 1.44
C GLY A 76 -2.12 2.33 1.19
N HIS A 77 -0.90 2.82 1.33
CA HIS A 77 -0.52 4.21 1.07
C HIS A 77 0.68 4.25 0.13
N ALA A 78 0.48 4.77 -1.09
CA ALA A 78 1.45 4.71 -2.18
C ALA A 78 1.84 3.25 -2.55
N ILE A 79 0.87 2.34 -2.47
CA ILE A 79 1.03 0.87 -2.53
C ILE A 79 1.72 0.37 -3.80
N GLN A 80 1.74 1.16 -4.88
CA GLN A 80 2.44 0.80 -6.10
C GLN A 80 3.95 0.65 -5.89
N ASN A 81 4.53 1.38 -4.93
CA ASN A 81 5.94 1.25 -4.59
C ASN A 81 6.22 -0.11 -3.93
N ASP A 82 5.31 -0.56 -3.07
CA ASP A 82 5.41 -1.84 -2.36
C ASP A 82 5.22 -3.00 -3.34
N LEU A 83 4.22 -2.93 -4.21
CA LEU A 83 3.99 -3.93 -5.25
C LEU A 83 5.20 -4.04 -6.20
N LYS A 84 5.81 -2.89 -6.55
CA LYS A 84 6.99 -2.87 -7.42
C LYS A 84 8.17 -3.63 -6.81
N VAL A 85 8.50 -3.39 -5.54
CA VAL A 85 9.64 -4.06 -4.89
C VAL A 85 9.34 -5.51 -4.52
N LEU A 86 8.08 -5.90 -4.48
CA LEU A 86 7.61 -7.28 -4.35
C LEU A 86 7.54 -8.01 -5.70
N PHE A 87 7.71 -7.30 -6.83
CA PHE A 87 7.45 -7.82 -8.18
C PHE A 87 6.07 -8.47 -8.29
N LEU A 88 5.06 -7.85 -7.68
CA LEU A 88 3.67 -8.30 -7.71
C LEU A 88 2.78 -7.29 -8.41
N ASP A 89 1.79 -7.82 -9.13
CA ASP A 89 0.68 -7.05 -9.66
C ASP A 89 -0.60 -7.32 -8.87
N HIS A 90 -1.46 -6.31 -8.80
CA HIS A 90 -2.78 -6.47 -8.20
C HIS A 90 -3.84 -5.75 -9.05
N PRO A 91 -5.04 -6.34 -9.25
CA PRO A 91 -6.06 -5.72 -10.06
C PRO A 91 -6.41 -4.30 -9.59
N ALA A 92 -6.28 -3.30 -10.47
CA ALA A 92 -6.51 -1.90 -10.11
C ALA A 92 -7.90 -1.63 -9.52
N LYS A 93 -8.91 -2.44 -9.89
CA LYS A 93 -10.27 -2.37 -9.34
C LYS A 93 -10.32 -2.73 -7.85
N ASP A 94 -9.37 -3.51 -7.36
CA ASP A 94 -9.30 -4.04 -6.01
C ASP A 94 -8.23 -3.33 -5.15
N ILE A 95 -7.58 -2.29 -5.68
CA ILE A 95 -6.64 -1.43 -4.92
C ILE A 95 -7.38 -0.25 -4.29
N ARG A 96 -7.06 0.04 -3.02
CA ARG A 96 -7.49 1.22 -2.26
C ARG A 96 -6.26 1.95 -1.73
N ASP A 97 -5.74 2.86 -2.55
CA ASP A 97 -4.55 3.65 -2.21
C ASP A 97 -4.95 4.98 -1.56
N THR A 98 -4.71 5.12 -0.26
CA THR A 98 -5.07 6.31 0.53
C THR A 98 -4.34 7.57 0.05
N SER A 99 -3.17 7.43 -0.57
CA SER A 99 -2.43 8.57 -1.15
C SER A 99 -3.10 9.13 -2.40
N ARG A 100 -3.88 8.31 -3.10
CA ARG A 100 -4.56 8.65 -4.36
C ARG A 100 -6.04 8.97 -4.19
N TYR A 101 -6.61 8.75 -3.02
CA TYR A 101 -8.04 9.00 -2.79
C TYR A 101 -8.35 10.49 -2.92
N LYS A 102 -9.22 10.84 -3.89
CA LYS A 102 -9.49 12.22 -4.27
C LYS A 102 -9.90 13.13 -3.10
N PRO A 103 -10.84 12.72 -2.20
CA PRO A 103 -11.19 13.55 -1.05
C PRO A 103 -9.99 13.85 -0.13
N TYR A 104 -9.10 12.87 0.09
CA TYR A 104 -7.90 13.10 0.90
C TYR A 104 -6.94 14.08 0.23
N ARG A 105 -6.71 13.96 -1.07
CA ARG A 105 -5.88 14.93 -1.81
C ARG A 105 -6.47 16.34 -1.80
N GLN A 106 -7.78 16.47 -1.87
CA GLN A 106 -8.44 17.78 -1.80
C GLN A 106 -8.19 18.50 -0.48
N MET A 107 -8.12 17.78 0.65
CA MET A 107 -7.75 18.34 1.96
C MET A 107 -6.33 18.93 1.98
N PHE A 108 -5.47 18.53 1.06
CA PHE A 108 -4.09 18.98 0.90
C PHE A 108 -3.87 19.75 -0.42
N LYS A 109 -4.86 20.55 -0.82
CA LYS A 109 -4.81 21.40 -2.04
C LYS A 109 -4.47 20.60 -3.32
N GLY A 110 -4.97 19.37 -3.43
CA GLY A 110 -4.73 18.48 -4.57
C GLY A 110 -3.38 17.74 -4.56
N ARG A 111 -2.49 18.05 -3.64
CA ARG A 111 -1.20 17.35 -3.48
C ARG A 111 -1.40 15.97 -2.88
N THR A 112 -0.46 15.07 -3.14
CA THR A 112 -0.42 13.76 -2.49
C THR A 112 -0.02 13.94 -1.02
N PRO A 113 -0.90 13.61 -0.06
CA PRO A 113 -0.57 13.72 1.36
C PRO A 113 0.37 12.59 1.78
N SER A 114 1.18 12.82 2.80
CA SER A 114 1.89 11.73 3.49
C SER A 114 0.94 10.97 4.43
N LEU A 115 1.27 9.71 4.73
CA LEU A 115 0.51 8.90 5.69
C LEU A 115 0.46 9.59 7.06
N LYS A 116 1.59 10.11 7.54
CA LYS A 116 1.72 10.90 8.78
C LYS A 116 0.73 12.07 8.84
N ASN A 117 0.63 12.83 7.75
CA ASN A 117 -0.26 14.00 7.70
C ASN A 117 -1.73 13.58 7.69
N LEU A 118 -2.07 12.50 6.97
CA LEU A 118 -3.44 11.96 6.95
C LEU A 118 -3.87 11.46 8.32
N THR A 119 -3.03 10.67 8.98
CA THR A 119 -3.35 10.11 10.31
C THR A 119 -3.47 11.20 11.36
N SER A 120 -2.56 12.16 11.37
CA SER A 120 -2.65 13.30 12.29
C SER A 120 -3.94 14.08 12.10
N ARG A 121 -4.34 14.34 10.85
CA ARG A 121 -5.51 15.19 10.55
C ARG A 121 -6.85 14.48 10.71
N LEU A 122 -6.93 13.20 10.36
CA LEU A 122 -8.20 12.45 10.27
C LEU A 122 -8.43 11.51 11.44
N LEU A 123 -7.37 10.99 12.04
CA LEU A 123 -7.44 10.02 13.13
C LEU A 123 -6.97 10.61 14.46
N SER A 124 -6.43 11.84 14.47
CA SER A 124 -5.80 12.47 15.62
C SER A 124 -4.67 11.61 16.22
N VAL A 125 -4.04 10.77 15.42
CA VAL A 125 -2.97 9.86 15.81
C VAL A 125 -1.65 10.33 15.19
N LYS A 126 -0.64 10.48 16.04
CA LYS A 126 0.74 10.73 15.58
C LYS A 126 1.44 9.41 15.36
N ILE A 127 1.81 9.12 14.12
CA ILE A 127 2.65 7.99 13.73
C ILE A 127 3.98 8.51 13.18
N GLN A 128 4.95 7.62 13.02
CA GLN A 128 6.24 7.99 12.43
C GLN A 128 6.93 9.15 13.19
N THR A 129 6.91 9.07 14.51
CA THR A 129 7.56 10.05 15.40
C THR A 129 9.04 9.71 15.68
N GLY A 130 9.50 8.57 15.23
CA GLY A 130 10.85 8.04 15.26
C GLY A 130 11.02 7.07 14.10
N GLU A 131 11.62 5.91 14.32
CA GLU A 131 11.67 4.83 13.34
C GLU A 131 10.26 4.41 12.92
N HIS A 132 10.07 4.21 11.62
CA HIS A 132 8.79 3.74 11.12
C HIS A 132 8.58 2.27 11.46
N ASN A 133 7.39 1.93 11.90
CA ASN A 133 6.96 0.55 12.09
C ASN A 133 5.97 0.17 11.00
N SER A 134 6.32 -0.79 10.15
CA SER A 134 5.50 -1.15 8.99
C SER A 134 4.13 -1.72 9.38
N ILE A 135 4.00 -2.40 10.53
CA ILE A 135 2.69 -2.83 11.05
C ILE A 135 1.83 -1.62 11.39
N THR A 136 2.39 -0.64 12.11
CA THR A 136 1.67 0.60 12.45
C THR A 136 1.26 1.38 11.22
N ASP A 137 2.10 1.43 10.19
CA ASP A 137 1.79 2.11 8.92
C ASP A 137 0.67 1.38 8.17
N ALA A 138 0.69 0.05 8.11
CA ALA A 138 -0.37 -0.76 7.52
C ALA A 138 -1.71 -0.59 8.28
N GLN A 139 -1.69 -0.61 9.61
CA GLN A 139 -2.85 -0.35 10.46
C GLN A 139 -3.42 1.05 10.23
N ALA A 140 -2.56 2.04 10.11
CA ALA A 140 -2.95 3.43 9.85
C ALA A 140 -3.63 3.58 8.47
N ALA A 141 -3.06 2.97 7.43
CA ALA A 141 -3.66 2.96 6.10
C ALA A 141 -5.03 2.26 6.11
N MET A 142 -5.16 1.14 6.81
CA MET A 142 -6.42 0.42 6.96
C MET A 142 -7.48 1.24 7.71
N ARG A 143 -7.11 1.92 8.80
CA ARG A 143 -8.02 2.81 9.54
C ARG A 143 -8.51 3.98 8.70
N LEU A 144 -7.64 4.60 7.91
CA LEU A 144 -8.02 5.66 6.97
C LEU A 144 -9.03 5.16 5.94
N TYR A 145 -8.80 3.97 5.36
CA TYR A 145 -9.77 3.38 4.45
C TYR A 145 -11.10 3.10 5.14
N THR A 146 -11.08 2.47 6.31
CA THR A 146 -12.30 2.13 7.07
C THR A 146 -13.13 3.36 7.40
N LEU A 147 -12.49 4.48 7.77
CA LEU A 147 -13.14 5.77 8.02
C LEU A 147 -13.94 6.27 6.81
N SER A 148 -13.42 6.08 5.61
CA SER A 148 -14.04 6.57 4.36
C SER A 148 -14.70 5.49 3.52
N ARG A 149 -14.72 4.24 3.97
CA ARG A 149 -15.11 3.06 3.20
C ARG A 149 -16.45 3.23 2.49
N GLN A 150 -17.49 3.65 3.22
CA GLN A 150 -18.84 3.77 2.65
C GLN A 150 -18.86 4.74 1.48
N THR A 151 -18.30 5.93 1.65
CA THR A 151 -18.25 6.96 0.60
C THR A 151 -17.36 6.50 -0.55
N TRP A 152 -16.19 5.94 -0.24
CA TRP A 152 -15.23 5.47 -1.24
C TRP A 152 -15.82 4.39 -2.15
N GLU A 153 -16.42 3.35 -1.56
CA GLU A 153 -17.01 2.25 -2.34
C GLU A 153 -18.23 2.72 -3.16
N LYS A 154 -19.06 3.63 -2.60
CA LYS A 154 -20.16 4.26 -3.33
C LYS A 154 -19.66 5.04 -4.56
N ASP A 155 -18.59 5.83 -4.40
CA ASP A 155 -17.99 6.58 -5.50
C ASP A 155 -17.44 5.65 -6.60
N LEU A 156 -16.80 4.56 -6.21
CA LEU A 156 -16.29 3.56 -7.16
C LEU A 156 -17.44 2.87 -7.92
N MET A 157 -18.52 2.51 -7.24
CA MET A 157 -19.71 1.93 -7.88
C MET A 157 -20.35 2.90 -8.88
N ASN A 158 -20.48 4.17 -8.50
CA ASN A 158 -21.04 5.20 -9.37
C ASN A 158 -20.20 5.43 -10.63
N ARG A 159 -18.87 5.45 -10.46
CA ARG A 159 -17.94 5.56 -11.61
C ARG A 159 -18.03 4.35 -12.54
N ARG A 160 -18.18 3.13 -12.00
CA ARG A 160 -18.35 1.90 -12.80
C ARG A 160 -19.67 1.93 -13.59
N ARG A 161 -20.78 2.41 -12.97
CA ARG A 161 -22.08 2.56 -13.64
C ARG A 161 -22.01 3.54 -14.82
N ARG A 162 -21.35 4.71 -14.63
CA ARG A 162 -21.19 5.72 -15.69
C ARG A 162 -20.31 5.27 -16.86
N ARG A 163 -19.39 4.32 -16.64
CA ARG A 163 -18.50 3.79 -17.68
C ARG A 163 -19.08 2.61 -18.46
N ARG A 164 -20.23 2.05 -18.06
CA ARG A 164 -20.94 1.04 -18.85
C ARG A 164 -21.68 1.75 -19.98
N PRO A 165 -21.31 1.55 -21.25
CA PRO A 165 -22.07 2.10 -22.36
C PRO A 165 -23.48 1.53 -22.34
N ASP A 166 -24.47 2.39 -22.56
CA ASP A 166 -25.88 2.01 -22.69
C ASP A 166 -26.04 1.05 -23.88
N LYS A 167 -26.13 -0.25 -23.62
CA LYS A 167 -26.36 -1.29 -24.63
C LYS A 167 -27.75 -1.13 -25.32
N LYS A 168 -28.57 -0.15 -24.93
CA LYS A 168 -29.91 0.04 -25.47
C LYS A 168 -30.01 0.95 -26.69
N LYS A 169 -28.93 1.63 -27.13
CA LYS A 169 -29.00 2.55 -28.29
C LYS A 169 -28.65 1.93 -29.65
N LYS A 170 -28.38 0.63 -29.75
CA LYS A 170 -27.99 -0.03 -31.01
C LYS A 170 -29.08 -0.88 -31.69
N LYS A 171 -30.35 -0.71 -31.33
CA LYS A 171 -31.46 -1.52 -31.91
C LYS A 171 -32.58 -0.72 -32.64
N ILE A 172 -32.35 0.52 -33.03
CA ILE A 172 -33.38 1.31 -33.75
C ILE A 172 -32.74 2.01 -34.96
N ASN A 173 -32.04 1.33 -35.83
CA ASN A 173 -31.67 1.84 -37.16
C ASN A 173 -31.40 0.70 -38.17
N ASP A 174 -32.25 -0.32 -38.16
CA ASP A 174 -32.36 -1.27 -39.30
C ASP A 174 -33.86 -1.59 -39.46
N LYS A 175 -34.56 -0.67 -40.12
CA LYS A 175 -35.82 -0.91 -40.85
C LYS A 175 -35.94 0.09 -41.98
#